data_9039d82c5feefe9f5a086363b6496e9b
#
_entry.id   9039d82c5feefe9f5a086363b6496e9b
#
_cell.length_a   1.000
_cell.length_b   1.000
_cell.length_c   1.000
_cell.angle_alpha   90.00
_cell.angle_beta   90.00
_cell.angle_gamma   90.00
#
_symmetry.space_group_name_H-M   'P 1'
#
loop_
_entity.id
_entity.type
_entity.pdbx_description
1 polymer ?
#
loop_
_entity_poly.entity_id
_entity_poly.type
_entity_poly.pdbx_seq_one_letter_code
_entity_poly.pdbx_strand_id
1 'polypeptide(L)'
;MHRRLFIGAVLLLSGCSTIGITDLFQDYATQLRPVRQAVSQNNIASAQQLLPSNSRGHSNYLLNQLETARLEFLAKQNSQANETFEAVYQNMEKIRQAAKVQLSAGLEQTNSLLTNDSVIGYEPAAYEMTMLHSYKALSYVFDKQLESALVEVRRANKVQEDALKDNQAVLDEQAEKAAEGYPDMAELIGNVKNGFQNAFTFYLSGLLYEADKQFDDAYIDYKKALEINSENSYLQQTVL
;
A
#
# COMPACT_ATOMS: atom_id res chain seq x y z
N MET A 1 -61.19 -28.85 -46.64
CA MET A 1 -60.88 -27.67 -45.79
C MET A 1 -59.89 -28.07 -44.70
N HIS A 2 -58.58 -27.84 -44.91
CA HIS A 2 -57.54 -28.25 -43.99
C HIS A 2 -57.01 -27.00 -43.31
N ARG A 3 -57.28 -26.88 -42.01
CA ARG A 3 -56.83 -25.79 -41.14
C ARG A 3 -55.51 -26.23 -40.53
N ARG A 4 -54.39 -25.72 -41.00
CA ARG A 4 -53.06 -25.95 -40.44
C ARG A 4 -52.86 -25.02 -39.24
N LEU A 5 -52.72 -25.64 -38.06
CA LEU A 5 -52.31 -24.97 -36.81
C LEU A 5 -50.80 -24.74 -36.84
N PHE A 6 -50.35 -23.47 -36.84
CA PHE A 6 -48.97 -23.10 -36.62
C PHE A 6 -48.76 -22.95 -35.12
N ILE A 7 -48.02 -23.88 -34.52
CA ILE A 7 -47.51 -23.75 -33.14
C ILE A 7 -46.22 -22.97 -33.24
N GLY A 8 -46.25 -21.70 -32.82
CA GLY A 8 -45.06 -20.87 -32.64
C GLY A 8 -44.31 -21.29 -31.41
N ALA A 9 -43.11 -21.85 -31.57
CA ALA A 9 -42.18 -22.10 -30.49
C ALA A 9 -41.55 -20.78 -30.05
N VAL A 10 -41.94 -20.27 -28.89
CA VAL A 10 -41.27 -19.15 -28.22
C VAL A 10 -40.01 -19.69 -27.55
N LEU A 11 -38.86 -19.46 -28.16
CA LEU A 11 -37.57 -19.69 -27.58
C LEU A 11 -37.33 -18.60 -26.50
N LEU A 12 -37.52 -18.98 -25.25
CA LEU A 12 -37.02 -18.18 -24.08
C LEU A 12 -35.49 -18.24 -24.10
N LEU A 13 -34.87 -17.25 -24.68
CA LEU A 13 -33.45 -16.95 -24.45
C LEU A 13 -33.30 -16.51 -22.99
N SER A 14 -33.02 -17.45 -22.08
CA SER A 14 -32.47 -17.17 -20.78
C SER A 14 -31.12 -16.49 -21.02
N GLY A 15 -31.09 -15.16 -20.84
CA GLY A 15 -29.87 -14.39 -20.85
C GLY A 15 -28.97 -14.91 -19.75
N CYS A 16 -27.97 -15.72 -20.10
CA CYS A 16 -26.78 -15.83 -19.27
C CYS A 16 -26.24 -14.41 -19.15
N SER A 17 -26.20 -13.90 -17.94
CA SER A 17 -25.40 -12.73 -17.62
C SER A 17 -23.97 -13.07 -18.05
N THR A 18 -23.59 -12.55 -19.21
CA THR A 18 -22.19 -12.53 -19.65
C THR A 18 -21.44 -11.83 -18.56
N ILE A 19 -20.69 -12.58 -17.72
CA ILE A 19 -19.55 -12.05 -17.00
C ILE A 19 -18.73 -11.39 -18.10
N GLY A 20 -18.73 -10.07 -18.09
CA GLY A 20 -18.16 -9.31 -19.20
C GLY A 20 -16.70 -9.64 -19.33
N ILE A 21 -16.30 -10.17 -20.45
CA ILE A 21 -14.89 -10.36 -20.83
C ILE A 21 -14.12 -9.03 -20.67
N THR A 22 -14.81 -7.89 -20.72
CA THR A 22 -14.30 -6.55 -20.45
C THR A 22 -13.77 -6.38 -19.02
N ASP A 23 -14.32 -7.07 -18.03
CA ASP A 23 -13.85 -6.96 -16.63
C ASP A 23 -12.52 -7.70 -16.40
N LEU A 24 -12.21 -8.67 -17.23
CA LEU A 24 -10.94 -9.40 -17.20
C LEU A 24 -9.74 -8.56 -17.71
N PHE A 25 -10.01 -7.49 -18.46
CA PHE A 25 -8.98 -6.64 -19.08
C PHE A 25 -8.95 -5.21 -18.55
N GLN A 26 -9.87 -4.81 -17.66
CA GLN A 26 -9.77 -3.54 -16.97
C GLN A 26 -8.81 -3.68 -15.82
N ASP A 27 -7.67 -2.98 -15.91
CA ASP A 27 -6.78 -2.90 -14.79
C ASP A 27 -7.49 -2.23 -13.59
N TYR A 28 -7.06 -2.55 -12.38
CA TYR A 28 -7.63 -2.03 -11.14
C TYR A 28 -7.57 -0.49 -11.09
N ALA A 29 -6.56 0.12 -11.68
CA ALA A 29 -6.42 1.57 -11.74
C ALA A 29 -7.55 2.23 -12.56
N THR A 30 -8.02 1.56 -13.60
CA THR A 30 -9.17 2.00 -14.39
C THR A 30 -10.48 1.89 -13.60
N GLN A 31 -10.66 0.82 -12.84
CA GLN A 31 -11.82 0.65 -11.95
C GLN A 31 -11.88 1.72 -10.87
N LEU A 32 -10.73 2.21 -10.37
CA LEU A 32 -10.66 3.27 -9.38
C LEU A 32 -10.84 4.70 -9.94
N ARG A 33 -10.95 4.88 -11.26
CA ARG A 33 -11.11 6.23 -11.84
C ARG A 33 -12.30 7.00 -11.27
N PRO A 34 -13.54 6.44 -11.18
CA PRO A 34 -14.67 7.13 -10.58
C PRO A 34 -14.46 7.42 -9.09
N VAL A 35 -13.80 6.53 -8.36
CA VAL A 35 -13.44 6.73 -6.94
C VAL A 35 -12.52 7.95 -6.79
N ARG A 36 -11.44 8.02 -7.58
CA ARG A 36 -10.51 9.15 -7.57
C ARG A 36 -11.19 10.46 -7.93
N GLN A 37 -12.10 10.43 -8.88
CA GLN A 37 -12.90 11.61 -9.25
C GLN A 37 -13.79 12.07 -8.08
N ALA A 38 -14.47 11.18 -7.39
CA ALA A 38 -15.27 11.51 -6.22
C ALA A 38 -14.42 12.09 -5.09
N VAL A 39 -13.24 11.53 -4.83
CA VAL A 39 -12.27 12.04 -3.85
C VAL A 39 -11.81 13.45 -4.23
N SER A 40 -11.46 13.70 -5.50
CA SER A 40 -11.03 15.02 -5.97
C SER A 40 -12.12 16.10 -5.83
N GLN A 41 -13.38 15.70 -5.82
CA GLN A 41 -14.55 16.54 -5.57
C GLN A 41 -14.91 16.63 -4.07
N ASN A 42 -14.06 16.09 -3.18
CA ASN A 42 -14.32 16.00 -1.74
C ASN A 42 -15.63 15.25 -1.38
N ASN A 43 -16.09 14.36 -2.27
CA ASN A 43 -17.28 13.54 -2.04
C ASN A 43 -16.86 12.12 -1.59
N ILE A 44 -16.41 12.02 -0.34
CA ILE A 44 -15.86 10.76 0.19
C ILE A 44 -16.95 9.69 0.32
N ALA A 45 -18.17 10.06 0.67
CA ALA A 45 -19.28 9.09 0.75
C ALA A 45 -19.58 8.44 -0.60
N SER A 46 -19.57 9.21 -1.69
CA SER A 46 -19.69 8.66 -3.04
C SER A 46 -18.48 7.79 -3.41
N ALA A 47 -17.27 8.20 -3.03
CA ALA A 47 -16.06 7.41 -3.26
C ALA A 47 -16.14 6.02 -2.60
N GLN A 48 -16.63 5.94 -1.36
CA GLN A 48 -16.85 4.68 -0.66
C GLN A 48 -17.87 3.77 -1.36
N GLN A 49 -18.95 4.33 -1.90
CA GLN A 49 -19.96 3.59 -2.65
C GLN A 49 -19.48 3.08 -4.02
N LEU A 50 -18.57 3.82 -4.65
CA LEU A 50 -18.02 3.51 -5.97
C LEU A 50 -16.84 2.55 -5.91
N LEU A 51 -16.30 2.29 -4.71
CA LEU A 51 -15.17 1.38 -4.55
C LEU A 51 -15.61 -0.05 -4.88
N PRO A 52 -14.91 -0.77 -5.78
CA PRO A 52 -15.19 -2.17 -6.05
C PRO A 52 -15.15 -3.01 -4.78
N SER A 53 -16.04 -4.01 -4.66
CA SER A 53 -16.02 -4.95 -3.54
C SER A 53 -15.38 -6.25 -3.96
N ASN A 54 -14.24 -6.59 -3.38
CA ASN A 54 -13.51 -7.81 -3.65
C ASN A 54 -13.60 -8.78 -2.47
N SER A 55 -13.91 -10.05 -2.74
CA SER A 55 -13.90 -11.10 -1.72
C SER A 55 -12.48 -11.48 -1.32
N ARG A 56 -12.30 -12.15 -0.17
CA ARG A 56 -10.99 -12.58 0.35
C ARG A 56 -10.17 -13.45 -0.61
N GLY A 57 -10.81 -14.16 -1.54
CA GLY A 57 -10.13 -14.98 -2.54
C GLY A 57 -9.77 -14.24 -3.82
N HIS A 58 -10.06 -12.95 -3.92
CA HIS A 58 -9.75 -12.17 -5.12
C HIS A 58 -8.31 -11.65 -5.08
N SER A 59 -7.62 -11.64 -6.23
CA SER A 59 -6.22 -11.18 -6.33
C SER A 59 -6.00 -9.77 -5.79
N ASN A 60 -6.95 -8.86 -6.00
CA ASN A 60 -6.87 -7.48 -5.56
C ASN A 60 -7.49 -7.24 -4.17
N TYR A 61 -7.72 -8.28 -3.37
CA TYR A 61 -8.38 -8.12 -2.06
C TYR A 61 -7.63 -7.17 -1.14
N LEU A 62 -6.32 -7.36 -0.94
CA LEU A 62 -5.53 -6.51 -0.05
C LEU A 62 -5.43 -5.07 -0.56
N LEU A 63 -5.27 -4.88 -1.86
CA LEU A 63 -5.28 -3.56 -2.48
C LEU A 63 -6.63 -2.86 -2.26
N ASN A 64 -7.73 -3.59 -2.41
CA ASN A 64 -9.07 -3.06 -2.15
C ASN A 64 -9.26 -2.70 -0.66
N GLN A 65 -8.71 -3.49 0.26
CA GLN A 65 -8.74 -3.16 1.69
C GLN A 65 -7.92 -1.92 2.03
N LEU A 66 -6.75 -1.72 1.38
CA LEU A 66 -5.97 -0.48 1.53
C LEU A 66 -6.75 0.75 1.08
N GLU A 67 -7.42 0.66 -0.07
CA GLU A 67 -8.27 1.77 -0.56
C GLU A 67 -9.49 1.99 0.33
N THR A 68 -10.11 0.92 0.86
CA THR A 68 -11.20 1.02 1.83
C THR A 68 -10.75 1.78 3.06
N ALA A 69 -9.65 1.36 3.69
CA ALA A 69 -9.13 1.99 4.90
C ALA A 69 -8.75 3.46 4.67
N ARG A 70 -8.18 3.79 3.50
CA ARG A 70 -7.87 5.17 3.13
C ARG A 70 -9.13 6.02 3.01
N LEU A 71 -10.20 5.50 2.41
CA LEU A 71 -11.47 6.22 2.30
C LEU A 71 -12.17 6.37 3.66
N GLU A 72 -12.08 5.37 4.53
CA GLU A 72 -12.56 5.45 5.92
C GLU A 72 -11.81 6.55 6.69
N PHE A 73 -10.48 6.62 6.55
CA PHE A 73 -9.68 7.70 7.14
C PHE A 73 -10.11 9.08 6.62
N LEU A 74 -10.27 9.24 5.30
CA LEU A 74 -10.74 10.49 4.70
C LEU A 74 -12.16 10.86 5.13
N ALA A 75 -13.01 9.87 5.43
CA ALA A 75 -14.34 10.06 6.00
C ALA A 75 -14.31 10.37 7.51
N LYS A 76 -13.13 10.45 8.14
CA LYS A 76 -12.92 10.63 9.59
C LYS A 76 -13.48 9.46 10.43
N GLN A 77 -13.57 8.29 9.84
CA GLN A 77 -13.97 7.03 10.48
C GLN A 77 -12.70 6.34 11.04
N ASN A 78 -11.99 7.02 11.94
CA ASN A 78 -10.64 6.64 12.37
C ASN A 78 -10.56 5.21 12.94
N SER A 79 -11.52 4.80 13.77
CA SER A 79 -11.56 3.45 14.34
C SER A 79 -11.68 2.39 13.26
N GLN A 80 -12.61 2.57 12.31
CA GLN A 80 -12.80 1.65 11.19
C GLN A 80 -11.57 1.59 10.29
N ALA A 81 -10.99 2.75 9.94
CA ALA A 81 -9.76 2.82 9.17
C ALA A 81 -8.62 2.05 9.85
N ASN A 82 -8.43 2.21 11.16
CA ASN A 82 -7.41 1.50 11.92
C ASN A 82 -7.65 -0.01 11.94
N GLU A 83 -8.89 -0.47 12.09
CA GLU A 83 -9.25 -1.90 12.03
C GLU A 83 -8.98 -2.49 10.64
N THR A 84 -9.37 -1.78 9.58
CA THR A 84 -9.15 -2.22 8.20
C THR A 84 -7.65 -2.24 7.85
N PHE A 85 -6.88 -1.22 8.20
CA PHE A 85 -5.43 -1.20 8.04
C PHE A 85 -4.74 -2.31 8.84
N GLU A 86 -5.16 -2.56 10.08
CA GLU A 86 -4.60 -3.63 10.90
C GLU A 86 -4.86 -5.00 10.27
N ALA A 87 -6.05 -5.22 9.71
CA ALA A 87 -6.37 -6.46 9.01
C ALA A 87 -5.45 -6.69 7.79
N VAL A 88 -5.11 -5.64 7.04
CA VAL A 88 -4.12 -5.72 5.94
C VAL A 88 -2.75 -6.07 6.50
N TYR A 89 -2.28 -5.35 7.51
CA TYR A 89 -0.98 -5.59 8.14
C TYR A 89 -0.85 -7.04 8.64
N GLN A 90 -1.83 -7.55 9.35
CA GLN A 90 -1.84 -8.92 9.86
C GLN A 90 -1.82 -9.98 8.75
N ASN A 91 -2.50 -9.74 7.63
CA ASN A 91 -2.44 -10.63 6.48
C ASN A 91 -1.03 -10.64 5.87
N MET A 92 -0.39 -9.47 5.73
CA MET A 92 0.98 -9.37 5.22
C MET A 92 1.99 -10.07 6.13
N GLU A 93 1.87 -9.90 7.45
CA GLU A 93 2.75 -10.59 8.40
C GLU A 93 2.62 -12.12 8.31
N LYS A 94 1.40 -12.64 8.12
CA LYS A 94 1.19 -14.08 7.90
C LYS A 94 1.85 -14.58 6.61
N ILE A 95 1.74 -13.84 5.51
CA ILE A 95 2.38 -14.16 4.23
C ILE A 95 3.91 -14.18 4.41
N ARG A 96 4.49 -13.14 5.02
CA ARG A 96 5.93 -13.05 5.28
C ARG A 96 6.44 -14.17 6.19
N GLN A 97 5.71 -14.52 7.23
CA GLN A 97 6.06 -15.62 8.13
C GLN A 97 6.02 -16.95 7.40
N ALA A 98 4.99 -17.21 6.59
CA ALA A 98 4.90 -18.43 5.78
C ALA A 98 6.07 -18.55 4.81
N ALA A 99 6.44 -17.47 4.11
CA ALA A 99 7.59 -17.44 3.21
C ALA A 99 8.92 -17.74 3.94
N LYS A 100 9.14 -17.14 5.13
CA LYS A 100 10.34 -17.42 5.94
C LYS A 100 10.44 -18.87 6.38
N VAL A 101 9.34 -19.49 6.78
CA VAL A 101 9.31 -20.93 7.18
C VAL A 101 9.65 -21.82 5.98
N GLN A 102 9.14 -21.50 4.80
CA GLN A 102 9.44 -22.27 3.58
C GLN A 102 10.93 -22.20 3.20
N LEU A 103 11.52 -21.00 3.24
CA LEU A 103 12.95 -20.81 2.98
C LEU A 103 13.83 -21.56 4.00
N SER A 104 13.48 -21.50 5.30
CA SER A 104 14.23 -22.18 6.35
C SER A 104 14.13 -23.71 6.28
N ALA A 105 13.05 -24.24 5.71
CA ALA A 105 12.85 -25.68 5.51
C ALA A 105 13.57 -26.25 4.28
N GLY A 106 14.30 -25.43 3.50
CA GLY A 106 15.00 -25.85 2.29
C GLY A 106 14.07 -26.29 1.16
N LEU A 107 12.83 -25.89 1.21
CA LEU A 107 11.78 -26.23 0.24
C LEU A 107 11.82 -25.29 -0.97
N GLU A 108 12.99 -25.14 -1.61
CA GLU A 108 13.12 -24.36 -2.85
C GLU A 108 12.26 -24.90 -4.01
N GLN A 109 11.62 -26.05 -3.87
CA GLN A 109 10.91 -26.75 -4.96
C GLN A 109 9.44 -27.04 -4.70
N THR A 110 8.82 -26.54 -3.67
CA THR A 110 7.38 -26.74 -3.50
C THR A 110 6.56 -25.51 -3.85
N ASN A 111 6.60 -25.14 -5.12
CA ASN A 111 5.50 -24.40 -5.77
C ASN A 111 4.12 -25.07 -5.56
N SER A 112 4.07 -26.25 -4.91
CA SER A 112 2.88 -27.06 -4.77
C SER A 112 2.09 -26.84 -3.47
N LEU A 113 2.66 -26.18 -2.46
CA LEU A 113 1.92 -25.81 -1.25
C LEU A 113 1.31 -24.39 -1.30
N LEU A 114 1.80 -23.58 -2.25
CA LEU A 114 1.09 -22.37 -2.70
C LEU A 114 -0.03 -22.69 -3.71
N THR A 115 -0.23 -23.94 -4.07
CA THR A 115 -1.20 -24.38 -5.09
C THR A 115 -2.63 -24.55 -4.59
N ASN A 116 -2.95 -23.99 -3.45
CA ASN A 116 -4.31 -23.51 -3.35
C ASN A 116 -4.39 -22.02 -3.78
N ASP A 117 -3.69 -21.72 -4.57
CA ASP A 117 -3.07 -20.91 -5.50
C ASP A 117 -3.87 -20.40 -6.62
N SER A 118 -5.06 -20.31 -6.39
CA SER A 118 -5.81 -19.56 -7.38
C SER A 118 -5.46 -18.06 -7.37
N VAL A 119 -4.60 -17.62 -6.45
CA VAL A 119 -4.32 -16.20 -6.46
C VAL A 119 -2.99 -15.90 -5.76
N ILE A 120 -1.94 -15.74 -6.55
CA ILE A 120 -0.88 -14.84 -6.13
C ILE A 120 -1.56 -13.47 -6.03
N GLY A 121 -2.07 -13.19 -4.84
CA GLY A 121 -2.80 -11.97 -4.58
C GLY A 121 -1.85 -10.79 -4.67
N TYR A 122 -2.42 -9.61 -4.81
CA TYR A 122 -1.68 -8.37 -4.69
C TYR A 122 -0.93 -8.35 -3.35
N GLU A 123 0.39 -8.19 -3.42
CA GLU A 123 1.25 -7.99 -2.28
C GLU A 123 1.60 -6.50 -2.19
N PRO A 124 1.19 -5.80 -1.11
CA PRO A 124 1.51 -4.41 -0.92
C PRO A 124 3.02 -4.15 -0.91
N ALA A 125 3.46 -3.21 -1.72
CA ALA A 125 4.85 -2.78 -1.76
C ALA A 125 5.26 -2.09 -0.44
N ALA A 126 6.57 -2.00 -0.18
CA ALA A 126 7.09 -1.39 1.03
C ALA A 126 6.59 0.06 1.24
N TYR A 127 6.48 0.85 0.17
CA TYR A 127 5.96 2.22 0.27
C TYR A 127 4.48 2.25 0.68
N GLU A 128 3.68 1.29 0.26
CA GLU A 128 2.26 1.19 0.64
C GLU A 128 2.10 0.78 2.10
N MET A 129 2.94 -0.16 2.56
CA MET A 129 2.99 -0.53 3.97
C MET A 129 3.48 0.62 4.85
N THR A 130 4.45 1.41 4.38
CA THR A 130 4.91 2.63 5.04
C THR A 130 3.76 3.64 5.16
N MET A 131 3.00 3.86 4.09
CA MET A 131 1.85 4.76 4.09
C MET A 131 0.69 4.23 4.95
N LEU A 132 0.46 2.91 4.97
CA LEU A 132 -0.52 2.28 5.87
C LEU A 132 -0.24 2.69 7.33
N HIS A 133 0.99 2.51 7.80
CA HIS A 133 1.36 2.88 9.15
C HIS A 133 1.32 4.40 9.38
N SER A 134 1.64 5.20 8.36
CA SER A 134 1.53 6.66 8.44
C SER A 134 0.06 7.11 8.59
N TYR A 135 -0.87 6.53 7.85
CA TYR A 135 -2.30 6.80 8.02
C TYR A 135 -2.83 6.36 9.38
N LYS A 136 -2.41 5.19 9.88
CA LYS A 136 -2.76 4.74 11.24
C LYS A 136 -2.22 5.71 12.29
N ALA A 137 -0.97 6.15 12.16
CA ALA A 137 -0.39 7.14 13.08
C ALA A 137 -1.20 8.43 13.10
N LEU A 138 -1.55 8.99 11.93
CA LEU A 138 -2.39 10.17 11.83
C LEU A 138 -3.78 9.96 12.44
N SER A 139 -4.38 8.79 12.21
CA SER A 139 -5.67 8.42 12.79
C SER A 139 -5.62 8.45 14.32
N TYR A 140 -4.57 7.88 14.92
CA TYR A 140 -4.34 7.93 16.37
C TYR A 140 -4.06 9.35 16.88
N VAL A 141 -3.37 10.20 16.08
CA VAL A 141 -3.18 11.62 16.42
C VAL A 141 -4.52 12.35 16.50
N PHE A 142 -5.42 12.13 15.53
CA PHE A 142 -6.76 12.73 15.57
C PHE A 142 -7.58 12.27 16.76
N ASP A 143 -7.38 11.04 17.21
CA ASP A 143 -8.02 10.48 18.39
C ASP A 143 -7.24 10.79 19.70
N LYS A 144 -6.19 11.63 19.65
CA LYS A 144 -5.33 12.04 20.77
C LYS A 144 -4.62 10.89 21.49
N GLN A 145 -4.27 9.85 20.75
CA GLN A 145 -3.60 8.64 21.24
C GLN A 145 -2.12 8.63 20.81
N LEU A 146 -1.30 9.49 21.43
CA LEU A 146 0.09 9.68 21.05
C LEU A 146 0.92 8.38 21.11
N GLU A 147 0.77 7.59 22.17
CA GLU A 147 1.51 6.33 22.32
C GLU A 147 1.21 5.34 21.17
N SER A 148 -0.05 5.22 20.78
CA SER A 148 -0.46 4.38 19.64
C SER A 148 0.11 4.92 18.33
N ALA A 149 0.12 6.24 18.14
CA ALA A 149 0.71 6.88 16.97
C ALA A 149 2.22 6.61 16.88
N LEU A 150 2.94 6.66 18.01
CA LEU A 150 4.37 6.34 18.10
C LEU A 150 4.67 4.87 17.73
N VAL A 151 3.81 3.93 18.09
CA VAL A 151 3.96 2.53 17.66
C VAL A 151 3.91 2.44 16.14
N GLU A 152 2.97 3.14 15.51
CA GLU A 152 2.79 3.07 14.08
C GLU A 152 3.94 3.73 13.30
N VAL A 153 4.48 4.87 13.75
CA VAL A 153 5.64 5.46 13.05
C VAL A 153 6.91 4.61 13.21
N ARG A 154 7.09 3.92 14.34
CA ARG A 154 8.19 2.95 14.48
C ARG A 154 8.04 1.77 13.52
N ARG A 155 6.81 1.27 13.32
CA ARG A 155 6.53 0.24 12.31
C ARG A 155 6.80 0.75 10.89
N ALA A 156 6.37 1.98 10.57
CA ALA A 156 6.66 2.60 9.28
C ALA A 156 8.17 2.74 9.02
N ASN A 157 8.93 3.20 10.02
CA ASN A 157 10.38 3.33 9.92
C ASN A 157 11.05 1.96 9.73
N LYS A 158 10.57 0.94 10.43
CA LYS A 158 11.07 -0.43 10.24
C LYS A 158 10.80 -0.98 8.83
N VAL A 159 9.62 -0.74 8.26
CA VAL A 159 9.32 -1.14 6.89
C VAL A 159 10.30 -0.51 5.91
N GLN A 160 10.61 0.77 6.06
CA GLN A 160 11.56 1.49 5.21
C GLN A 160 12.99 0.95 5.39
N GLU A 161 13.39 0.65 6.62
CA GLU A 161 14.70 0.07 6.92
C GLU A 161 14.85 -1.34 6.33
N ASP A 162 13.83 -2.18 6.46
CA ASP A 162 13.83 -3.52 5.90
C ASP A 162 13.87 -3.46 4.36
N ALA A 163 13.11 -2.56 3.73
CA ALA A 163 13.15 -2.37 2.29
C ALA A 163 14.53 -1.95 1.77
N LEU A 164 15.27 -1.11 2.51
CA LEU A 164 16.65 -0.76 2.17
C LEU A 164 17.57 -1.98 2.28
N LYS A 165 17.46 -2.77 3.35
CA LYS A 165 18.28 -3.98 3.54
C LYS A 165 18.03 -5.01 2.46
N ASP A 166 16.77 -5.26 2.13
CA ASP A 166 16.38 -6.23 1.11
C ASP A 166 16.87 -5.83 -0.30
N ASN A 167 17.11 -4.54 -0.53
CA ASN A 167 17.60 -4.01 -1.79
C ASN A 167 19.08 -3.57 -1.74
N GLN A 168 19.81 -3.90 -0.67
CA GLN A 168 21.19 -3.45 -0.48
C GLN A 168 22.11 -3.87 -1.64
N ALA A 169 21.97 -5.08 -2.16
CA ALA A 169 22.77 -5.56 -3.29
C ALA A 169 22.57 -4.72 -4.56
N VAL A 170 21.33 -4.28 -4.81
CA VAL A 170 21.02 -3.39 -5.94
C VAL A 170 21.64 -2.02 -5.73
N LEU A 171 21.57 -1.50 -4.49
CA LEU A 171 22.17 -0.21 -4.14
C LEU A 171 23.70 -0.24 -4.27
N ASP A 172 24.35 -1.33 -3.84
CA ASP A 172 25.78 -1.52 -3.92
C ASP A 172 26.25 -1.63 -5.39
N GLU A 173 25.53 -2.39 -6.23
CA GLU A 173 25.81 -2.47 -7.67
C GLU A 173 25.69 -1.10 -8.36
N GLN A 174 24.70 -0.32 -8.00
CA GLN A 174 24.54 1.04 -8.53
C GLN A 174 25.68 1.97 -8.07
N ALA A 175 26.11 1.83 -6.81
CA ALA A 175 27.23 2.59 -6.25
C ALA A 175 28.55 2.27 -6.95
N GLU A 176 28.83 0.99 -7.25
CA GLU A 176 30.02 0.58 -8.01
C GLU A 176 30.02 1.18 -9.42
N LYS A 177 28.89 1.08 -10.13
CA LYS A 177 28.74 1.69 -11.47
C LYS A 177 28.95 3.20 -11.46
N ALA A 178 28.52 3.90 -10.40
CA ALA A 178 28.76 5.33 -10.25
C ALA A 178 30.24 5.66 -10.00
N ALA A 179 30.96 4.82 -9.25
CA ALA A 179 32.37 5.00 -8.97
C ALA A 179 33.25 4.79 -10.23
N GLU A 180 32.78 4.03 -11.22
CA GLU A 180 33.49 3.77 -12.48
C GLU A 180 33.52 4.95 -13.47
N GLY A 181 33.03 6.14 -13.10
CA GLY A 181 33.27 7.36 -13.84
C GLY A 181 32.05 8.07 -14.44
N TYR A 182 30.89 7.85 -13.89
CA TYR A 182 29.68 8.60 -14.24
C TYR A 182 29.28 9.54 -13.08
N PRO A 183 29.76 10.82 -13.09
CA PRO A 183 29.49 11.77 -11.99
C PRO A 183 28.01 12.05 -11.74
N ASP A 184 27.16 11.88 -12.75
CA ASP A 184 25.69 12.04 -12.60
C ASP A 184 25.00 10.87 -11.88
N MET A 185 25.73 9.79 -11.63
CA MET A 185 25.15 8.59 -10.98
C MET A 185 24.98 8.73 -9.47
N ALA A 186 25.69 9.65 -8.81
CA ALA A 186 25.52 9.88 -7.38
C ALA A 186 24.11 10.41 -7.04
N GLU A 187 23.57 11.29 -7.90
CA GLU A 187 22.18 11.75 -7.79
C GLU A 187 21.19 10.61 -8.08
N LEU A 188 21.48 9.79 -9.08
CA LEU A 188 20.65 8.64 -9.43
C LEU A 188 20.61 7.61 -8.29
N ILE A 189 21.74 7.34 -7.62
CA ILE A 189 21.81 6.43 -6.46
C ILE A 189 20.99 6.99 -5.30
N GLY A 190 21.13 8.28 -5.01
CA GLY A 190 20.30 8.96 -4.03
C GLY A 190 18.81 8.79 -4.33
N ASN A 191 18.41 8.98 -5.60
CA ASN A 191 17.03 8.79 -6.03
C ASN A 191 16.56 7.34 -5.92
N VAL A 192 17.38 6.34 -6.19
CA VAL A 192 17.05 4.92 -5.99
C VAL A 192 16.86 4.61 -4.52
N LYS A 193 17.79 5.03 -3.64
CA LYS A 193 17.65 4.90 -2.19
C LYS A 193 16.37 5.57 -1.67
N ASN A 194 16.10 6.78 -2.14
CA ASN A 194 14.90 7.55 -1.79
C ASN A 194 13.62 6.88 -2.29
N GLY A 195 13.68 6.04 -3.33
CA GLY A 195 12.55 5.23 -3.80
C GLY A 195 12.03 4.22 -2.77
N PHE A 196 12.87 3.82 -1.79
CA PHE A 196 12.51 2.93 -0.70
C PHE A 196 12.09 3.66 0.58
N GLN A 197 12.25 4.98 0.62
CA GLN A 197 12.02 5.81 1.81
C GLN A 197 11.01 6.93 1.51
N ASN A 198 10.34 7.40 2.53
CA ASN A 198 9.31 8.44 2.44
C ASN A 198 9.60 9.58 3.41
N ALA A 199 9.96 10.75 2.87
CA ALA A 199 10.27 11.94 3.66
C ALA A 199 9.11 12.39 4.57
N PHE A 200 7.86 12.27 4.09
CA PHE A 200 6.68 12.61 4.89
C PHE A 200 6.57 11.72 6.12
N THR A 201 6.81 10.42 5.99
CA THR A 201 6.76 9.48 7.11
C THR A 201 7.81 9.79 8.15
N PHE A 202 9.05 10.09 7.76
CA PHE A 202 10.10 10.52 8.69
C PHE A 202 9.77 11.87 9.34
N TYR A 203 9.22 12.82 8.60
CA TYR A 203 8.79 14.09 9.16
C TYR A 203 7.67 13.90 10.21
N LEU A 204 6.65 13.08 9.89
CA LEU A 204 5.58 12.73 10.82
C LEU A 204 6.15 12.05 12.08
N SER A 205 7.08 11.12 11.90
CA SER A 205 7.76 10.43 13.00
C SER A 205 8.51 11.41 13.89
N GLY A 206 9.27 12.34 13.30
CA GLY A 206 9.97 13.39 14.03
C GLY A 206 9.03 14.26 14.86
N LEU A 207 7.89 14.70 14.28
CA LEU A 207 6.88 15.47 15.01
C LEU A 207 6.30 14.72 16.21
N LEU A 208 6.06 13.40 16.06
CA LEU A 208 5.51 12.58 17.15
C LEU A 208 6.53 12.31 18.24
N TYR A 209 7.80 12.06 17.89
CA TYR A 209 8.88 11.96 18.85
C TYR A 209 9.12 13.27 19.63
N GLU A 210 9.07 14.41 18.92
CA GLU A 210 9.18 15.72 19.56
C GLU A 210 8.01 15.97 20.54
N ALA A 211 6.78 15.63 20.15
CA ALA A 211 5.61 15.72 21.03
C ALA A 211 5.72 14.86 22.28
N ASP A 212 6.43 13.72 22.18
CA ASP A 212 6.72 12.82 23.31
C ASP A 212 8.06 13.15 24.03
N LYS A 213 8.71 14.25 23.66
CA LYS A 213 9.99 14.72 24.23
C LYS A 213 11.19 13.78 23.97
N GLN A 214 11.10 12.93 22.96
CA GLN A 214 12.18 12.10 22.46
C GLN A 214 12.98 12.89 21.39
N PHE A 215 13.69 13.94 21.81
CA PHE A 215 14.28 14.91 20.90
C PHE A 215 15.40 14.34 20.02
N ASP A 216 16.18 13.37 20.52
CA ASP A 216 17.23 12.73 19.76
C ASP A 216 16.64 11.91 18.58
N ASP A 217 15.58 11.14 18.84
CA ASP A 217 14.88 10.38 17.82
C ASP A 217 14.18 11.30 16.80
N ALA A 218 13.58 12.39 17.30
CA ALA A 218 12.98 13.41 16.44
C ALA A 218 14.01 14.02 15.47
N TYR A 219 15.18 14.42 15.99
CA TYR A 219 16.25 14.98 15.17
C TYR A 219 16.75 14.01 14.10
N ILE A 220 16.94 12.73 14.47
CA ILE A 220 17.36 11.69 13.53
C ILE A 220 16.36 11.56 12.38
N ASP A 221 15.08 11.54 12.68
CA ASP A 221 14.06 11.34 11.64
C ASP A 221 13.83 12.61 10.81
N TYR A 222 13.90 13.80 11.38
CA TYR A 222 13.94 15.06 10.62
C TYR A 222 15.12 15.11 9.67
N LYS A 223 16.29 14.65 10.11
CA LYS A 223 17.49 14.58 9.27
C LYS A 223 17.31 13.63 8.08
N LYS A 224 16.75 12.44 8.32
CA LYS A 224 16.40 11.50 7.23
C LYS A 224 15.39 12.10 6.24
N ALA A 225 14.37 12.82 6.76
CA ALA A 225 13.40 13.51 5.90
C ALA A 225 14.08 14.58 5.02
N LEU A 226 15.02 15.35 5.60
CA LEU A 226 15.80 16.36 4.89
C LEU A 226 16.76 15.76 3.85
N GLU A 227 17.37 14.61 4.14
CA GLU A 227 18.23 13.89 3.18
C GLU A 227 17.44 13.49 1.91
N ILE A 228 16.15 13.14 2.05
CA ILE A 228 15.29 12.77 0.94
C ILE A 228 14.76 14.02 0.19
N ASN A 229 14.44 15.08 0.92
CA ASN A 229 13.89 16.32 0.38
C ASN A 229 14.70 17.53 0.86
N SER A 230 15.91 17.64 0.33
CA SER A 230 16.92 18.60 0.77
C SER A 230 16.53 20.08 0.54
N GLU A 231 15.63 20.34 -0.40
CA GLU A 231 15.18 21.70 -0.72
C GLU A 231 13.99 22.17 0.13
N ASN A 232 13.47 21.32 1.00
CA ASN A 232 12.35 21.67 1.84
C ASN A 232 12.78 22.63 2.97
N SER A 233 12.37 23.90 2.86
CA SER A 233 12.76 24.95 3.79
C SER A 233 12.29 24.71 5.24
N TYR A 234 11.17 24.02 5.44
CA TYR A 234 10.71 23.66 6.80
C TYR A 234 11.64 22.63 7.44
N LEU A 235 12.04 21.61 6.69
CA LEU A 235 12.99 20.60 7.18
C LEU A 235 14.36 21.20 7.46
N GLN A 236 14.84 22.09 6.60
CA GLN A 236 16.10 22.81 6.81
C GLN A 236 16.09 23.60 8.14
N GLN A 237 14.98 24.29 8.44
CA GLN A 237 14.84 25.06 9.70
C GLN A 237 14.72 24.16 10.94
N THR A 238 14.19 22.95 10.79
CA THR A 238 14.01 22.03 11.91
C THR A 238 15.30 21.33 12.31
N VAL A 239 16.24 21.15 11.39
CA VAL A 239 17.52 20.43 11.58
C VAL A 239 18.67 21.37 11.89
N LEU A 240 18.55 22.66 11.62
CA LEU A 240 19.54 23.70 11.95
C LEU A 240 19.41 24.16 13.39
#